data_863cd555177e205bae9b0f072d42d1d6
#
_entry.id   863cd555177e205bae9b0f072d42d1d6
#
_cell.length_a   1.000
_cell.length_b   1.000
_cell.length_c   1.000
_cell.angle_alpha   90.00
_cell.angle_beta   90.00
_cell.angle_gamma   90.00
#
_symmetry.space_group_name_H-M   'P 1'
#
loop_
_entity.id
_entity.type
_entity.pdbx_description
1 polymer ?
#
loop_
_entity_poly.entity_id
_entity_poly.type
_entity_poly.pdbx_seq_one_letter_code
_entity_poly.pdbx_strand_id
1 'polypeptide(L)'
;MTHQESSPGILKHAGTVTFFTLLSRILGAARDLVIAHVFGAGWITDAFVQAFTIPNVLRRLTAEGAMNQAFLPLYTEIREKENRDEARLFASKSLGMVLLGTMLLTFLGIFFAPQLVLLFAAGFQSNAEQYQLCIELTRWMFPYLVLVSLVAWATGILNAESRFAAPAAAPILLNLGIIGSAFSIAPRLDQPIYGIAIGVLIGGGLQVLLQVPSLKNTGQSLKPVFSLNDPKIRKLLKLLGPTLLGAGVYQINIILLRNLASFLPEGQVTHYYNASRLSELVLGVFAFGIVSASFPELSLSVAQENWSKLRDTLRTGTASGMLLVV
;
A
#
# COMPACT_ATOMS: atom_id res chain seq x y z
N MET A 1 34.02 26.27 -0.56
CA MET A 1 32.98 26.38 0.49
C MET A 1 31.72 26.86 -0.19
N THR A 2 30.90 25.97 -0.66
CA THR A 2 29.57 26.29 -1.17
C THR A 2 28.57 25.57 -0.25
N HIS A 3 27.93 26.34 0.65
CA HIS A 3 26.77 25.91 1.39
C HIS A 3 25.74 25.49 0.37
N GLN A 4 25.55 24.19 0.16
CA GLN A 4 24.35 23.64 -0.47
C GLN A 4 23.21 23.85 0.55
N GLU A 5 22.62 25.03 0.54
CA GLU A 5 21.33 25.26 1.17
C GLU A 5 20.37 24.21 0.60
N SER A 6 19.85 23.36 1.48
CA SER A 6 18.75 22.46 1.14
C SER A 6 17.64 23.33 0.55
N SER A 7 17.40 23.18 -0.77
CA SER A 7 16.48 24.06 -1.48
C SER A 7 15.12 24.08 -0.73
N PRO A 8 14.52 25.25 -0.48
CA PRO A 8 13.26 25.40 0.28
C PRO A 8 12.14 24.48 -0.22
N GLY A 9 12.24 24.04 -1.49
CA GLY A 9 11.32 23.08 -2.12
C GLY A 9 11.38 21.67 -1.54
N ILE A 10 12.58 21.13 -1.24
CA ILE A 10 12.74 19.75 -0.74
C ILE A 10 12.13 19.63 0.66
N LEU A 11 12.37 20.59 1.55
CA LEU A 11 11.82 20.63 2.90
C LEU A 11 10.28 20.73 2.88
N LYS A 12 9.72 21.56 2.00
CA LYS A 12 8.27 21.70 1.82
C LYS A 12 7.63 20.39 1.35
N HIS A 13 8.22 19.71 0.38
CA HIS A 13 7.73 18.43 -0.12
C HIS A 13 7.83 17.33 0.94
N ALA A 14 8.95 17.23 1.65
CA ALA A 14 9.13 16.29 2.74
C ALA A 14 8.10 16.53 3.86
N GLY A 15 7.88 17.78 4.27
CA GLY A 15 6.87 18.13 5.27
C GLY A 15 5.45 17.75 4.85
N THR A 16 5.08 17.97 3.59
CA THR A 16 3.76 17.59 3.05
C THR A 16 3.57 16.07 3.09
N VAL A 17 4.56 15.31 2.64
CA VAL A 17 4.50 13.83 2.66
C VAL A 17 4.40 13.31 4.09
N THR A 18 5.23 13.84 5.01
CA THR A 18 5.21 13.44 6.43
C THR A 18 3.86 13.72 7.06
N PHE A 19 3.29 14.91 6.84
CA PHE A 19 1.98 15.26 7.39
C PHE A 19 0.87 14.31 6.94
N PHE A 20 0.74 14.07 5.63
CA PHE A 20 -0.28 13.17 5.11
C PHE A 20 -0.05 11.71 5.52
N THR A 21 1.20 11.29 5.63
CA THR A 21 1.55 9.94 6.11
C THR A 21 1.13 9.76 7.58
N LEU A 22 1.44 10.71 8.45
CA LEU A 22 1.02 10.67 9.86
C LEU A 22 -0.51 10.68 9.98
N LEU A 23 -1.18 11.59 9.27
CA LEU A 23 -2.64 11.67 9.28
C LEU A 23 -3.28 10.36 8.79
N SER A 24 -2.74 9.76 7.74
CA SER A 24 -3.19 8.45 7.24
C SER A 24 -3.01 7.33 8.26
N ARG A 25 -1.90 7.33 9.02
CA ARG A 25 -1.66 6.34 10.07
C ARG A 25 -2.64 6.49 11.24
N ILE A 26 -2.90 7.72 11.67
CA ILE A 26 -3.89 8.01 12.71
C ILE A 26 -5.29 7.57 12.26
N LEU A 27 -5.68 7.91 11.03
CA LEU A 27 -6.98 7.48 10.48
C LEU A 27 -7.05 5.97 10.27
N GLY A 28 -5.92 5.31 9.96
CA GLY A 28 -5.84 3.86 9.91
C GLY A 28 -6.11 3.21 11.27
N ALA A 29 -5.52 3.75 12.34
CA ALA A 29 -5.80 3.30 13.71
C ALA A 29 -7.26 3.58 14.11
N ALA A 30 -7.78 4.77 13.79
CA ALA A 30 -9.19 5.12 14.03
C ALA A 30 -10.15 4.16 13.29
N ARG A 31 -9.86 3.81 12.04
CA ARG A 31 -10.62 2.80 11.28
C ARG A 31 -10.63 1.45 12.01
N ASP A 32 -9.46 0.98 12.46
CA ASP A 32 -9.35 -0.33 13.13
C ASP A 32 -10.12 -0.31 14.46
N LEU A 33 -10.09 0.80 15.21
CA LEU A 33 -10.91 1.01 16.40
C LEU A 33 -12.42 1.04 16.09
N VAL A 34 -12.83 1.68 14.99
CA VAL A 34 -14.24 1.70 14.56
C VAL A 34 -14.70 0.28 14.22
N ILE A 35 -13.90 -0.50 13.47
CA ILE A 35 -14.24 -1.90 13.15
C ILE A 35 -14.34 -2.71 14.44
N ALA A 36 -13.39 -2.58 15.36
CA ALA A 36 -13.41 -3.28 16.64
C ALA A 36 -14.62 -2.88 17.52
N HIS A 37 -15.02 -1.62 17.50
CA HIS A 37 -16.17 -1.13 18.26
C HIS A 37 -17.50 -1.62 17.68
N VAL A 38 -17.64 -1.59 16.35
CA VAL A 38 -18.91 -1.92 15.67
C VAL A 38 -19.14 -3.44 15.60
N PHE A 39 -18.07 -4.22 15.37
CA PHE A 39 -18.19 -5.67 15.10
C PHE A 39 -17.61 -6.55 16.22
N GLY A 40 -16.84 -5.97 17.14
CA GLY A 40 -16.12 -6.75 18.17
C GLY A 40 -15.01 -7.63 17.59
N ALA A 41 -14.48 -8.49 18.46
CA ALA A 41 -13.56 -9.57 18.07
C ALA A 41 -14.33 -10.90 18.09
N GLY A 42 -14.63 -11.43 16.91
CA GLY A 42 -15.39 -12.65 16.72
C GLY A 42 -15.17 -13.23 15.33
N TRP A 43 -15.78 -14.35 15.03
CA TRP A 43 -15.60 -15.10 13.79
C TRP A 43 -15.91 -14.26 12.52
N ILE A 44 -16.89 -13.33 12.59
CA ILE A 44 -17.24 -12.42 11.48
C ILE A 44 -16.07 -11.47 11.17
N THR A 45 -15.49 -10.85 12.22
CA THR A 45 -14.37 -9.92 12.07
C THR A 45 -13.10 -10.65 11.67
N ASP A 46 -12.88 -11.87 12.20
CA ASP A 46 -11.78 -12.75 11.79
C ASP A 46 -11.87 -13.08 10.31
N ALA A 47 -13.07 -13.42 9.80
CA ALA A 47 -13.31 -13.68 8.37
C ALA A 47 -13.01 -12.43 7.53
N PHE A 48 -13.44 -11.24 7.96
CA PHE A 48 -13.14 -9.99 7.27
C PHE A 48 -11.65 -9.68 7.26
N VAL A 49 -10.96 -9.81 8.38
CA VAL A 49 -9.51 -9.53 8.48
C VAL A 49 -8.71 -10.43 7.54
N GLN A 50 -9.05 -11.72 7.48
CA GLN A 50 -8.38 -12.65 6.55
C GLN A 50 -8.73 -12.33 5.10
N ALA A 51 -10.00 -12.12 4.79
CA ALA A 51 -10.45 -11.77 3.45
C ALA A 51 -9.82 -10.47 2.94
N PHE A 52 -9.66 -9.45 3.81
CA PHE A 52 -8.98 -8.19 3.47
C PHE A 52 -7.47 -8.35 3.30
N THR A 53 -6.86 -9.29 4.01
CA THR A 53 -5.42 -9.57 3.90
C THR A 53 -5.04 -10.09 2.51
N ILE A 54 -5.89 -10.93 1.88
CA ILE A 54 -5.59 -11.57 0.60
C ILE A 54 -5.32 -10.54 -0.53
N PRO A 55 -6.25 -9.64 -0.89
CA PRO A 55 -5.98 -8.62 -1.90
C PRO A 55 -4.89 -7.62 -1.48
N ASN A 56 -4.69 -7.38 -0.17
CA ASN A 56 -3.61 -6.52 0.31
C ASN A 56 -2.22 -7.12 0.14
N VAL A 57 -2.05 -8.43 0.27
CA VAL A 57 -0.79 -9.13 -0.04
C VAL A 57 -0.47 -8.95 -1.53
N LEU A 58 -1.44 -9.16 -2.42
CA LEU A 58 -1.27 -8.93 -3.85
C LEU A 58 -0.98 -7.46 -4.17
N ARG A 59 -1.65 -6.51 -3.50
CA ARG A 59 -1.38 -5.08 -3.61
C ARG A 59 0.08 -4.74 -3.27
N ARG A 60 0.60 -5.26 -2.16
CA ARG A 60 1.99 -5.02 -1.74
C ARG A 60 2.98 -5.57 -2.76
N LEU A 61 2.69 -6.72 -3.36
CA LEU A 61 3.51 -7.31 -4.41
C LEU A 61 3.48 -6.45 -5.68
N THR A 62 2.30 -6.09 -6.18
CA THR A 62 2.14 -5.48 -7.51
C THR A 62 2.26 -3.97 -7.50
N ALA A 63 1.62 -3.29 -6.53
CA ALA A 63 1.41 -1.85 -6.56
C ALA A 63 2.48 -1.06 -5.78
N GLU A 64 2.83 -1.47 -4.56
CA GLU A 64 3.73 -0.67 -3.71
C GLU A 64 5.21 -0.95 -3.97
N GLY A 65 5.58 -2.20 -4.21
CA GLY A 65 6.98 -2.58 -4.37
C GLY A 65 7.45 -2.50 -5.81
N ALA A 66 6.87 -3.33 -6.67
CA ALA A 66 7.36 -3.54 -8.02
C ALA A 66 7.16 -2.32 -8.93
N MET A 67 5.99 -1.65 -8.82
CA MET A 67 5.67 -0.52 -9.69
C MET A 67 6.59 0.67 -9.43
N ASN A 68 6.79 1.08 -8.18
CA ASN A 68 7.66 2.21 -7.85
C ASN A 68 9.12 1.93 -8.21
N GLN A 69 9.61 0.70 -7.99
CA GLN A 69 11.01 0.36 -8.23
C GLN A 69 11.35 0.16 -9.71
N ALA A 70 10.40 -0.31 -10.53
CA ALA A 70 10.62 -0.56 -11.94
C ALA A 70 10.11 0.56 -12.85
N PHE A 71 8.91 1.08 -12.58
CA PHE A 71 8.25 2.06 -13.43
C PHE A 71 8.87 3.46 -13.32
N LEU A 72 9.07 3.97 -12.09
CA LEU A 72 9.54 5.33 -11.86
C LEU A 72 10.91 5.62 -12.52
N PRO A 73 11.95 4.78 -12.36
CA PRO A 73 13.22 5.00 -13.02
C PRO A 73 13.10 4.97 -14.55
N LEU A 74 12.33 4.02 -15.09
CA LEU A 74 12.16 3.86 -16.53
C LEU A 74 11.37 5.02 -17.14
N TYR A 75 10.31 5.48 -16.47
CA TYR A 75 9.55 6.68 -16.90
C TYR A 75 10.45 7.91 -16.92
N THR A 76 11.25 8.12 -15.88
CA THR A 76 12.19 9.24 -15.79
C THR A 76 13.29 9.13 -16.87
N GLU A 77 13.84 7.93 -17.10
CA GLU A 77 14.83 7.69 -18.15
C GLU A 77 14.29 8.08 -19.53
N ILE A 78 13.07 7.65 -19.87
CA ILE A 78 12.43 7.98 -21.17
C ILE A 78 12.20 9.49 -21.28
N ARG A 79 11.69 10.13 -20.19
CA ARG A 79 11.42 11.56 -20.19
C ARG A 79 12.68 12.40 -20.44
N GLU A 80 13.82 12.02 -19.83
CA GLU A 80 15.05 12.78 -19.94
C GLU A 80 15.84 12.46 -21.21
N LYS A 81 15.84 11.21 -21.69
CA LYS A 81 16.63 10.80 -22.86
C LYS A 81 15.89 10.98 -24.20
N GLU A 82 14.58 10.88 -24.20
CA GLU A 82 13.78 11.01 -25.41
C GLU A 82 13.00 12.33 -25.38
N ASN A 83 11.78 12.32 -24.79
CA ASN A 83 10.96 13.52 -24.57
C ASN A 83 9.75 13.21 -23.69
N ARG A 84 8.99 14.27 -23.33
CA ARG A 84 7.79 14.14 -22.50
C ARG A 84 6.65 13.36 -23.16
N ASP A 85 6.50 13.46 -24.47
CA ASP A 85 5.40 12.79 -25.18
C ASP A 85 5.63 11.27 -25.25
N GLU A 86 6.87 10.84 -25.45
CA GLU A 86 7.25 9.43 -25.36
C GLU A 86 7.07 8.86 -23.95
N ALA A 87 7.40 9.62 -22.91
CA ALA A 87 7.14 9.23 -21.52
C ALA A 87 5.62 9.10 -21.25
N ARG A 88 4.81 10.02 -21.76
CA ARG A 88 3.34 9.95 -21.65
C ARG A 88 2.77 8.75 -22.41
N LEU A 89 3.28 8.46 -23.61
CA LEU A 89 2.88 7.29 -24.37
C LEU A 89 3.25 6.00 -23.65
N PHE A 90 4.47 5.93 -23.09
CA PHE A 90 4.90 4.80 -22.24
C PHE A 90 3.99 4.63 -21.02
N ALA A 91 3.62 5.73 -20.33
CA ALA A 91 2.68 5.70 -19.24
C ALA A 91 1.29 5.18 -19.66
N SER A 92 0.77 5.59 -20.83
CA SER A 92 -0.51 5.09 -21.37
C SER A 92 -0.44 3.59 -21.72
N LYS A 93 0.69 3.11 -22.26
CA LYS A 93 0.92 1.68 -22.51
C LYS A 93 1.05 0.88 -21.21
N SER A 94 1.75 1.42 -20.23
CA SER A 94 1.85 0.78 -18.90
C SER A 94 0.50 0.75 -18.17
N LEU A 95 -0.36 1.77 -18.35
CA LEU A 95 -1.74 1.74 -17.86
C LEU A 95 -2.53 0.58 -18.45
N GLY A 96 -2.44 0.38 -19.77
CA GLY A 96 -3.08 -0.76 -20.44
C GLY A 96 -2.59 -2.11 -19.89
N MET A 97 -1.28 -2.24 -19.68
CA MET A 97 -0.66 -3.44 -19.07
C MET A 97 -1.15 -3.66 -17.63
N VAL A 98 -1.16 -2.62 -16.80
CA VAL A 98 -1.63 -2.68 -15.41
C VAL A 98 -3.09 -3.09 -15.34
N LEU A 99 -3.95 -2.47 -16.14
CA LEU A 99 -5.37 -2.81 -16.20
C LEU A 99 -5.58 -4.26 -16.62
N LEU A 100 -4.94 -4.70 -17.71
CA LEU A 100 -5.07 -6.07 -18.19
C LEU A 100 -4.60 -7.08 -17.14
N GLY A 101 -3.42 -6.87 -16.57
CA GLY A 101 -2.84 -7.75 -15.58
C GLY A 101 -3.66 -7.82 -14.28
N THR A 102 -4.11 -6.67 -13.77
CA THR A 102 -4.87 -6.63 -12.52
C THR A 102 -6.32 -7.08 -12.68
N MET A 103 -6.95 -6.86 -13.84
CA MET A 103 -8.26 -7.43 -14.15
C MET A 103 -8.19 -8.95 -14.26
N LEU A 104 -7.16 -9.49 -14.91
CA LEU A 104 -6.93 -10.94 -14.97
C LEU A 104 -6.71 -11.52 -13.57
N LEU A 105 -5.84 -10.89 -12.77
CA LEU A 105 -5.60 -11.32 -11.38
C LEU A 105 -6.87 -11.22 -10.52
N THR A 106 -7.68 -10.19 -10.72
CA THR A 106 -8.96 -10.04 -10.02
C THR A 106 -9.92 -11.15 -10.41
N PHE A 107 -10.06 -11.45 -11.70
CA PHE A 107 -10.90 -12.56 -12.18
C PHE A 107 -10.44 -13.90 -11.62
N LEU A 108 -9.14 -14.20 -11.71
CA LEU A 108 -8.56 -15.42 -11.14
C LEU A 108 -8.74 -15.47 -9.62
N GLY A 109 -8.55 -14.35 -8.93
CA GLY A 109 -8.72 -14.26 -7.48
C GLY A 109 -10.17 -14.50 -7.04
N ILE A 110 -11.16 -14.00 -7.78
CA ILE A 110 -12.58 -14.27 -7.52
C ILE A 110 -12.90 -15.75 -7.79
N PHE A 111 -12.38 -16.30 -8.89
CA PHE A 111 -12.61 -17.69 -9.27
C PHE A 111 -11.97 -18.66 -8.26
N PHE A 112 -10.70 -18.43 -7.91
CA PHE A 112 -9.93 -19.23 -6.95
C PHE A 112 -10.06 -18.76 -5.51
N ALA A 113 -11.08 -17.97 -5.15
CA ALA A 113 -11.25 -17.48 -3.79
C ALA A 113 -11.30 -18.59 -2.72
N PRO A 114 -11.96 -19.74 -2.94
CA PRO A 114 -11.94 -20.84 -1.97
C PRO A 114 -10.52 -21.37 -1.71
N GLN A 115 -9.69 -21.55 -2.75
CA GLN A 115 -8.32 -22.05 -2.65
C GLN A 115 -7.41 -20.99 -1.97
N LEU A 116 -7.64 -19.72 -2.27
CA LEU A 116 -6.91 -18.64 -1.59
C LEU A 116 -7.26 -18.58 -0.11
N VAL A 117 -8.54 -18.67 0.24
CA VAL A 117 -8.95 -18.72 1.66
C VAL A 117 -8.37 -19.94 2.35
N LEU A 118 -8.33 -21.10 1.69
CA LEU A 118 -7.66 -22.29 2.23
C LEU A 118 -6.16 -22.04 2.49
N LEU A 119 -5.49 -21.33 1.60
CA LEU A 119 -4.06 -20.99 1.76
C LEU A 119 -3.81 -20.01 2.92
N PHE A 120 -4.72 -19.05 3.16
CA PHE A 120 -4.55 -18.00 4.16
C PHE A 120 -5.23 -18.32 5.51
N ALA A 121 -6.22 -19.18 5.53
CA ALA A 121 -7.11 -19.41 6.67
C ALA A 121 -7.68 -20.86 6.68
N ALA A 122 -6.81 -21.87 6.56
CA ALA A 122 -7.22 -23.27 6.54
C ALA A 122 -7.99 -23.67 7.81
N GLY A 123 -7.66 -23.07 8.95
CA GLY A 123 -8.33 -23.34 10.24
C GLY A 123 -9.82 -22.98 10.24
N PHE A 124 -10.27 -22.05 9.36
CA PHE A 124 -11.68 -21.68 9.27
C PHE A 124 -12.59 -22.79 8.71
N GLN A 125 -12.01 -23.85 8.12
CA GLN A 125 -12.79 -25.02 7.68
C GLN A 125 -13.53 -25.72 8.83
N SER A 126 -13.11 -25.52 10.08
CA SER A 126 -13.80 -26.04 11.27
C SER A 126 -15.16 -25.36 11.49
N ASN A 127 -15.39 -24.15 10.96
CA ASN A 127 -16.65 -23.42 11.00
C ASN A 127 -17.08 -23.08 9.56
N ALA A 128 -18.06 -23.79 9.03
CA ALA A 128 -18.50 -23.64 7.64
C ALA A 128 -19.03 -22.24 7.32
N GLU A 129 -19.71 -21.57 8.27
CA GLU A 129 -20.23 -20.22 8.10
C GLU A 129 -19.10 -19.21 8.00
N GLN A 130 -18.09 -19.30 8.88
CA GLN A 130 -16.93 -18.44 8.85
C GLN A 130 -16.11 -18.61 7.57
N TYR A 131 -15.90 -19.86 7.14
CA TYR A 131 -15.16 -20.16 5.90
C TYR A 131 -15.88 -19.60 4.68
N GLN A 132 -17.19 -19.80 4.58
CA GLN A 132 -18.01 -19.30 3.47
C GLN A 132 -18.03 -17.77 3.45
N LEU A 133 -18.23 -17.12 4.60
CA LEU A 133 -18.19 -15.66 4.72
C LEU A 133 -16.82 -15.10 4.27
N CYS A 134 -15.74 -15.75 4.67
CA CYS A 134 -14.40 -15.33 4.26
C CYS A 134 -14.22 -15.41 2.73
N ILE A 135 -14.73 -16.47 2.08
CA ILE A 135 -14.72 -16.60 0.61
C ILE A 135 -15.51 -15.47 -0.05
N GLU A 136 -16.71 -15.21 0.43
CA GLU A 136 -17.59 -14.18 -0.14
C GLU A 136 -16.99 -12.78 0.01
N LEU A 137 -16.50 -12.42 1.20
CA LEU A 137 -15.82 -11.15 1.45
C LEU A 137 -14.55 -11.02 0.59
N THR A 138 -13.80 -12.12 0.40
CA THR A 138 -12.64 -12.13 -0.51
C THR A 138 -13.07 -11.77 -1.92
N ARG A 139 -14.12 -12.40 -2.45
CA ARG A 139 -14.68 -12.10 -3.79
C ARG A 139 -15.11 -10.64 -3.92
N TRP A 140 -15.82 -10.12 -2.92
CA TRP A 140 -16.27 -8.72 -2.91
C TRP A 140 -15.11 -7.72 -2.89
N MET A 141 -14.02 -8.04 -2.20
CA MET A 141 -12.89 -7.12 -2.07
C MET A 141 -11.81 -7.26 -3.16
N PHE A 142 -11.81 -8.33 -3.96
CA PHE A 142 -10.81 -8.49 -5.04
C PHE A 142 -10.78 -7.34 -6.06
N PRO A 143 -11.92 -6.72 -6.48
CA PRO A 143 -11.89 -5.56 -7.39
C PRO A 143 -11.09 -4.37 -6.86
N TYR A 144 -10.88 -4.27 -5.55
CA TYR A 144 -9.98 -3.28 -4.95
C TYR A 144 -8.54 -3.37 -5.50
N LEU A 145 -8.09 -4.56 -5.93
CA LEU A 145 -6.76 -4.73 -6.54
C LEU A 145 -6.58 -3.87 -7.80
N VAL A 146 -7.61 -3.77 -8.64
CA VAL A 146 -7.58 -2.89 -9.83
C VAL A 146 -7.46 -1.42 -9.39
N LEU A 147 -8.30 -1.00 -8.45
CA LEU A 147 -8.33 0.39 -7.98
C LEU A 147 -6.98 0.81 -7.39
N VAL A 148 -6.43 0.00 -6.50
CA VAL A 148 -5.16 0.34 -5.85
C VAL A 148 -3.96 0.26 -6.80
N SER A 149 -4.03 -0.57 -7.83
CA SER A 149 -2.98 -0.62 -8.87
C SER A 149 -3.03 0.61 -9.78
N LEU A 150 -4.21 1.16 -10.05
CA LEU A 150 -4.36 2.46 -10.69
C LEU A 150 -3.80 3.60 -9.83
N VAL A 151 -4.06 3.56 -8.52
CA VAL A 151 -3.46 4.50 -7.55
C VAL A 151 -1.93 4.43 -7.61
N ALA A 152 -1.35 3.23 -7.61
CA ALA A 152 0.10 3.06 -7.67
C ALA A 152 0.72 3.54 -8.99
N TRP A 153 0.07 3.26 -10.12
CA TRP A 153 0.47 3.76 -11.43
C TRP A 153 0.46 5.30 -11.46
N ALA A 154 -0.61 5.91 -10.99
CA ALA A 154 -0.74 7.35 -10.89
C ALA A 154 0.31 7.97 -9.95
N THR A 155 0.54 7.33 -8.80
CA THR A 155 1.59 7.73 -7.84
C THR A 155 2.97 7.72 -8.48
N GLY A 156 3.30 6.70 -9.29
CA GLY A 156 4.59 6.62 -10.00
C GLY A 156 4.82 7.82 -10.92
N ILE A 157 3.82 8.23 -11.70
CA ILE A 157 3.89 9.40 -12.58
C ILE A 157 3.99 10.69 -11.76
N LEU A 158 3.12 10.86 -10.76
CA LEU A 158 3.08 12.07 -9.95
C LEU A 158 4.39 12.28 -9.17
N ASN A 159 4.99 11.21 -8.66
CA ASN A 159 6.30 11.27 -8.01
C ASN A 159 7.41 11.65 -8.99
N ALA A 160 7.38 11.12 -10.24
CA ALA A 160 8.32 11.51 -11.29
C ALA A 160 8.19 12.99 -11.68
N GLU A 161 6.99 13.56 -11.56
CA GLU A 161 6.68 14.97 -11.82
C GLU A 161 6.78 15.83 -10.53
N SER A 162 7.38 15.32 -9.46
CA SER A 162 7.56 16.01 -8.16
C SER A 162 6.24 16.49 -7.52
N ARG A 163 5.14 15.76 -7.73
CA ARG A 163 3.81 16.05 -7.19
C ARG A 163 3.44 15.03 -6.12
N PHE A 164 3.88 15.24 -4.90
CA PHE A 164 3.77 14.25 -3.82
C PHE A 164 2.49 14.34 -2.99
N ALA A 165 1.75 15.47 -3.03
CA ALA A 165 0.62 15.70 -2.13
C ALA A 165 -0.55 14.73 -2.35
N ALA A 166 -1.02 14.56 -3.60
CA ALA A 166 -2.14 13.67 -3.91
C ALA A 166 -1.81 12.19 -3.64
N PRO A 167 -0.62 11.65 -4.02
CA PRO A 167 -0.20 10.32 -3.61
C PRO A 167 -0.15 10.12 -2.09
N ALA A 168 0.42 11.06 -1.35
CA ALA A 168 0.55 10.95 0.10
C ALA A 168 -0.81 11.03 0.83
N ALA A 169 -1.78 11.77 0.28
CA ALA A 169 -3.13 11.88 0.83
C ALA A 169 -4.05 10.70 0.46
N ALA A 170 -3.74 9.95 -0.61
CA ALA A 170 -4.62 8.89 -1.10
C ALA A 170 -5.02 7.85 -0.02
N PRO A 171 -4.12 7.33 0.84
CA PRO A 171 -4.51 6.36 1.86
C PRO A 171 -5.52 6.87 2.90
N ILE A 172 -5.61 8.19 3.08
CA ILE A 172 -6.62 8.84 3.96
C ILE A 172 -8.02 8.48 3.47
N LEU A 173 -8.25 8.54 2.15
CA LEU A 173 -9.56 8.30 1.56
C LEU A 173 -10.01 6.84 1.68
N LEU A 174 -9.08 5.88 1.69
CA LEU A 174 -9.40 4.50 1.99
C LEU A 174 -9.95 4.37 3.42
N ASN A 175 -9.26 4.97 4.38
CA ASN A 175 -9.69 4.91 5.78
C ASN A 175 -11.04 5.61 5.98
N LEU A 176 -11.24 6.79 5.37
CA LEU A 176 -12.52 7.52 5.43
C LEU A 176 -13.65 6.74 4.73
N GLY A 177 -13.38 6.08 3.60
CA GLY A 177 -14.35 5.24 2.91
C GLY A 177 -14.83 4.08 3.78
N ILE A 178 -13.92 3.41 4.47
CA ILE A 178 -14.24 2.30 5.40
C ILE A 178 -15.00 2.83 6.62
N ILE A 179 -14.50 3.88 7.28
CA ILE A 179 -15.16 4.49 8.45
C ILE A 179 -16.56 4.98 8.08
N GLY A 180 -16.68 5.74 6.98
CA GLY A 180 -17.97 6.26 6.52
C GLY A 180 -18.95 5.13 6.21
N SER A 181 -18.49 4.04 5.59
CA SER A 181 -19.32 2.88 5.29
C SER A 181 -19.75 2.13 6.55
N ALA A 182 -18.90 2.05 7.59
CA ALA A 182 -19.25 1.43 8.87
C ALA A 182 -20.47 2.07 9.54
N PHE A 183 -20.61 3.39 9.43
CA PHE A 183 -21.72 4.13 10.03
C PHE A 183 -22.90 4.37 9.09
N SER A 184 -22.69 4.39 7.77
CA SER A 184 -23.74 4.74 6.81
C SER A 184 -24.32 3.54 6.06
N ILE A 185 -23.51 2.59 5.63
CA ILE A 185 -23.93 1.46 4.80
C ILE A 185 -24.15 0.21 5.65
N ALA A 186 -23.19 -0.13 6.51
CA ALA A 186 -23.22 -1.34 7.31
C ALA A 186 -24.53 -1.51 8.10
N PRO A 187 -25.09 -0.48 8.78
CA PRO A 187 -26.34 -0.63 9.54
C PRO A 187 -27.58 -0.88 8.67
N ARG A 188 -27.49 -0.72 7.35
CA ARG A 188 -28.62 -0.89 6.42
C ARG A 188 -28.61 -2.25 5.72
N LEU A 189 -27.63 -3.08 5.98
CA LEU A 189 -27.48 -4.40 5.37
C LEU A 189 -27.86 -5.50 6.37
N ASP A 190 -28.44 -6.57 5.89
CA ASP A 190 -28.78 -7.75 6.71
C ASP A 190 -27.53 -8.35 7.37
N GLN A 191 -26.40 -8.30 6.67
CA GLN A 191 -25.09 -8.62 7.21
C GLN A 191 -24.18 -7.39 7.15
N PRO A 192 -24.04 -6.65 8.26
CA PRO A 192 -23.33 -5.36 8.30
C PRO A 192 -21.88 -5.41 7.83
N ILE A 193 -21.21 -6.57 7.92
CA ILE A 193 -19.80 -6.71 7.54
C ILE A 193 -19.55 -6.46 6.05
N TYR A 194 -20.53 -6.73 5.17
CA TYR A 194 -20.43 -6.39 3.75
C TYR A 194 -20.35 -4.87 3.52
N GLY A 195 -20.93 -4.07 4.42
CA GLY A 195 -20.78 -2.62 4.38
C GLY A 195 -19.32 -2.19 4.47
N ILE A 196 -18.52 -2.89 5.27
CA ILE A 196 -17.09 -2.61 5.35
C ILE A 196 -16.37 -2.97 4.05
N ALA A 197 -16.70 -4.12 3.44
CA ALA A 197 -16.15 -4.52 2.14
C ALA A 197 -16.50 -3.50 1.03
N ILE A 198 -17.74 -2.99 1.02
CA ILE A 198 -18.15 -1.88 0.14
C ILE A 198 -17.33 -0.62 0.43
N GLY A 199 -17.10 -0.31 1.70
CA GLY A 199 -16.25 0.80 2.13
C GLY A 199 -14.82 0.74 1.59
N VAL A 200 -14.25 -0.46 1.48
CA VAL A 200 -12.94 -0.69 0.84
C VAL A 200 -12.97 -0.29 -0.63
N LEU A 201 -14.03 -0.69 -1.36
CA LEU A 201 -14.18 -0.35 -2.79
C LEU A 201 -14.43 1.14 -3.01
N ILE A 202 -15.29 1.75 -2.20
CA ILE A 202 -15.55 3.20 -2.23
C ILE A 202 -14.26 3.96 -1.95
N GLY A 203 -13.54 3.59 -0.88
CA GLY A 203 -12.27 4.21 -0.52
C GLY A 203 -11.22 4.07 -1.62
N GLY A 204 -11.13 2.90 -2.26
CA GLY A 204 -10.26 2.68 -3.43
C GLY A 204 -10.62 3.57 -4.62
N GLY A 205 -11.92 3.69 -4.92
CA GLY A 205 -12.42 4.60 -5.95
C GLY A 205 -12.08 6.07 -5.66
N LEU A 206 -12.29 6.51 -4.43
CA LEU A 206 -11.94 7.86 -3.99
C LEU A 206 -10.43 8.14 -4.07
N GLN A 207 -9.57 7.16 -3.78
CA GLN A 207 -8.11 7.27 -3.96
C GLN A 207 -7.73 7.54 -5.42
N VAL A 208 -8.36 6.83 -6.37
CA VAL A 208 -8.16 7.06 -7.82
C VAL A 208 -8.63 8.47 -8.18
N LEU A 209 -9.85 8.84 -7.78
CA LEU A 209 -10.44 10.14 -8.11
C LEU A 209 -9.61 11.32 -7.58
N LEU A 210 -9.02 11.21 -6.38
CA LEU A 210 -8.14 12.23 -5.81
C LEU A 210 -6.92 12.52 -6.70
N GLN A 211 -6.37 11.50 -7.37
CA GLN A 211 -5.16 11.65 -8.17
C GLN A 211 -5.44 12.15 -9.59
N VAL A 212 -6.66 11.97 -10.12
CA VAL A 212 -7.03 12.35 -11.48
C VAL A 212 -6.76 13.82 -11.82
N PRO A 213 -7.13 14.83 -11.00
CA PRO A 213 -6.84 16.23 -11.31
C PRO A 213 -5.33 16.50 -11.41
N SER A 214 -4.54 15.92 -10.47
CA SER A 214 -3.09 16.08 -10.47
C SER A 214 -2.45 15.45 -11.69
N LEU A 215 -2.92 14.27 -12.14
CA LEU A 215 -2.48 13.63 -13.38
C LEU A 215 -2.81 14.45 -14.63
N LYS A 216 -4.03 14.94 -14.75
CA LYS A 216 -4.43 15.81 -15.88
C LYS A 216 -3.53 17.04 -15.98
N ASN A 217 -3.15 17.62 -14.84
CA ASN A 217 -2.25 18.77 -14.78
C ASN A 217 -0.80 18.47 -15.20
N THR A 218 -0.39 17.20 -15.33
CA THR A 218 0.89 16.80 -15.95
C THR A 218 0.77 16.65 -17.48
N GLY A 219 -0.44 16.75 -18.01
CA GLY A 219 -0.76 16.47 -19.42
C GLY A 219 -0.81 14.97 -19.72
N GLN A 220 -0.83 14.11 -18.70
CA GLN A 220 -0.94 12.66 -18.89
C GLN A 220 -2.34 12.28 -19.36
N SER A 221 -2.40 11.49 -20.44
CA SER A 221 -3.63 10.87 -20.90
C SER A 221 -4.04 9.73 -19.98
N LEU A 222 -5.32 9.66 -19.64
CA LEU A 222 -5.92 8.53 -18.88
C LEU A 222 -6.44 7.42 -19.82
N LYS A 223 -6.14 7.50 -21.12
CA LYS A 223 -6.53 6.49 -22.09
C LYS A 223 -5.52 5.34 -22.07
N PRO A 224 -5.93 4.10 -21.74
CA PRO A 224 -5.03 2.96 -21.80
C PRO A 224 -4.70 2.62 -23.27
N VAL A 225 -3.44 2.27 -23.50
CA VAL A 225 -2.97 1.75 -24.79
C VAL A 225 -2.48 0.32 -24.58
N PHE A 226 -3.09 -0.63 -25.25
CA PHE A 226 -2.75 -2.05 -25.12
C PHE A 226 -1.64 -2.42 -26.11
N SER A 227 -0.40 -2.55 -25.64
CA SER A 227 0.77 -2.87 -26.45
C SER A 227 1.80 -3.67 -25.66
N LEU A 228 1.59 -4.98 -25.55
CA LEU A 228 2.51 -5.87 -24.85
C LEU A 228 3.82 -6.13 -25.61
N ASN A 229 3.81 -5.89 -26.94
CA ASN A 229 4.98 -6.09 -27.80
C ASN A 229 5.97 -4.91 -27.80
N ASP A 230 5.63 -3.79 -27.14
CA ASP A 230 6.48 -2.63 -27.05
C ASP A 230 7.79 -2.96 -26.28
N PRO A 231 8.97 -2.60 -26.81
CA PRO A 231 10.25 -2.85 -26.15
C PRO A 231 10.36 -2.25 -24.75
N LYS A 232 9.79 -1.06 -24.54
CA LYS A 232 9.78 -0.37 -23.24
C LYS A 232 8.91 -1.11 -22.22
N ILE A 233 7.76 -1.65 -22.66
CA ILE A 233 6.89 -2.49 -21.81
C ILE A 233 7.57 -3.81 -21.48
N ARG A 234 8.25 -4.45 -22.45
CA ARG A 234 9.04 -5.66 -22.18
C ARG A 234 10.18 -5.39 -21.19
N LYS A 235 10.85 -4.23 -21.28
CA LYS A 235 11.87 -3.80 -20.31
C LYS A 235 11.25 -3.65 -18.91
N LEU A 236 10.07 -3.01 -18.81
CA LEU A 236 9.33 -2.89 -17.55
C LEU A 236 9.00 -4.26 -16.95
N LEU A 237 8.43 -5.18 -17.73
CA LEU A 237 8.10 -6.55 -17.28
C LEU A 237 9.33 -7.31 -16.77
N LYS A 238 10.48 -7.18 -17.46
CA LYS A 238 11.74 -7.81 -17.02
C LYS A 238 12.24 -7.24 -15.69
N LEU A 239 12.04 -5.95 -15.43
CA LEU A 239 12.41 -5.30 -14.16
C LEU A 239 11.42 -5.68 -13.03
N LEU A 240 10.15 -5.90 -13.36
CA LEU A 240 9.14 -6.30 -12.37
C LEU A 240 9.41 -7.70 -11.79
N GLY A 241 9.89 -8.64 -12.59
CA GLY A 241 10.10 -10.04 -12.17
C GLY A 241 10.98 -10.18 -10.91
N PRO A 242 12.24 -9.75 -10.92
CA PRO A 242 13.12 -9.81 -9.75
C PRO A 242 12.58 -9.06 -8.54
N THR A 243 11.92 -7.91 -8.77
CA THR A 243 11.32 -7.09 -7.70
C THR A 243 10.16 -7.82 -7.00
N LEU A 244 9.33 -8.51 -7.79
CA LEU A 244 8.24 -9.33 -7.26
C LEU A 244 8.77 -10.50 -6.42
N LEU A 245 9.85 -11.16 -6.86
CA LEU A 245 10.48 -12.23 -6.11
C LEU A 245 11.03 -11.74 -4.77
N GLY A 246 11.75 -10.62 -4.75
CA GLY A 246 12.27 -10.02 -3.51
C GLY A 246 11.16 -9.64 -2.52
N ALA A 247 10.09 -9.00 -3.00
CA ALA A 247 8.93 -8.67 -2.17
C ALA A 247 8.16 -9.92 -1.71
N GLY A 248 8.17 -10.99 -2.50
CA GLY A 248 7.44 -12.24 -2.26
C GLY A 248 7.85 -12.95 -0.97
N VAL A 249 9.13 -12.94 -0.62
CA VAL A 249 9.64 -13.61 0.59
C VAL A 249 8.95 -13.09 1.85
N TYR A 250 8.80 -11.78 1.97
CA TYR A 250 8.09 -11.18 3.11
C TYR A 250 6.60 -11.57 3.12
N GLN A 251 5.98 -11.64 1.94
CA GLN A 251 4.56 -12.01 1.84
C GLN A 251 4.31 -13.48 2.20
N ILE A 252 5.26 -14.38 1.90
CA ILE A 252 5.18 -15.79 2.34
C ILE A 252 5.09 -15.87 3.86
N ASN A 253 5.91 -15.12 4.57
CA ASN A 253 5.84 -15.06 6.04
C ASN A 253 4.45 -14.59 6.53
N ILE A 254 3.88 -13.55 5.91
CA ILE A 254 2.52 -13.09 6.24
C ILE A 254 1.50 -14.20 5.99
N ILE A 255 1.56 -14.90 4.87
CA ILE A 255 0.63 -15.99 4.54
C ILE A 255 0.71 -17.09 5.61
N LEU A 256 1.93 -17.52 5.96
CA LEU A 256 2.12 -18.57 6.97
C LEU A 256 1.59 -18.16 8.34
N LEU A 257 1.92 -16.95 8.82
CA LEU A 257 1.44 -16.44 10.09
C LEU A 257 -0.09 -16.30 10.13
N ARG A 258 -0.69 -15.84 9.04
CA ARG A 258 -2.15 -15.72 8.92
C ARG A 258 -2.84 -17.08 8.89
N ASN A 259 -2.28 -18.03 8.16
CA ASN A 259 -2.79 -19.40 8.13
C ASN A 259 -2.72 -20.03 9.54
N LEU A 260 -1.56 -19.95 10.23
CA LEU A 260 -1.44 -20.46 11.58
C LEU A 260 -2.40 -19.78 12.56
N ALA A 261 -2.58 -18.45 12.45
CA ALA A 261 -3.52 -17.73 13.30
C ALA A 261 -4.99 -18.18 13.10
N SER A 262 -5.35 -18.71 11.95
CA SER A 262 -6.70 -19.19 11.68
C SER A 262 -7.10 -20.44 12.46
N PHE A 263 -6.15 -21.17 13.03
CA PHE A 263 -6.39 -22.33 13.90
C PHE A 263 -6.61 -21.96 15.38
N LEU A 264 -6.42 -20.68 15.72
CA LEU A 264 -6.67 -20.19 17.08
C LEU A 264 -8.18 -20.04 17.34
N PRO A 265 -8.60 -19.97 18.61
CA PRO A 265 -10.01 -19.72 18.97
C PRO A 265 -10.54 -18.45 18.32
N GLU A 266 -11.88 -18.38 18.24
CA GLU A 266 -12.62 -17.25 17.68
C GLU A 266 -12.18 -15.90 18.27
N GLY A 267 -12.05 -14.88 17.42
CA GLY A 267 -11.59 -13.53 17.79
C GLY A 267 -10.08 -13.35 17.84
N GLN A 268 -9.28 -14.44 17.90
CA GLN A 268 -7.83 -14.34 18.05
C GLN A 268 -7.13 -13.80 16.79
N VAL A 269 -7.66 -14.05 15.61
CA VAL A 269 -7.15 -13.46 14.36
C VAL A 269 -7.29 -11.94 14.39
N THR A 270 -8.43 -11.44 14.87
CA THR A 270 -8.70 -10.01 15.04
C THR A 270 -7.79 -9.39 16.10
N HIS A 271 -7.61 -10.05 17.23
CA HIS A 271 -6.68 -9.58 18.28
C HIS A 271 -5.24 -9.51 17.77
N TYR A 272 -4.77 -10.56 17.10
CA TYR A 272 -3.44 -10.57 16.48
C TYR A 272 -3.29 -9.45 15.44
N TYR A 273 -4.30 -9.23 14.60
CA TYR A 273 -4.30 -8.14 13.62
C TYR A 273 -4.17 -6.78 14.30
N ASN A 274 -5.02 -6.50 15.29
CA ASN A 274 -5.02 -5.22 16.00
C ASN A 274 -3.71 -4.97 16.75
N ALA A 275 -3.17 -5.99 17.44
CA ALA A 275 -1.88 -5.92 18.11
C ALA A 275 -0.73 -5.63 17.12
N SER A 276 -0.71 -6.32 15.98
CA SER A 276 0.29 -6.08 14.93
C SER A 276 0.19 -4.66 14.36
N ARG A 277 -1.03 -4.14 14.16
CA ARG A 277 -1.27 -2.77 13.68
C ARG A 277 -0.81 -1.72 14.69
N LEU A 278 -1.05 -1.96 15.97
CA LEU A 278 -0.59 -1.05 17.03
C LEU A 278 0.94 -1.01 17.07
N SER A 279 1.59 -2.15 16.98
CA SER A 279 3.05 -2.26 16.90
C SER A 279 3.61 -1.56 15.65
N GLU A 280 2.99 -1.76 14.47
CA GLU A 280 3.35 -1.07 13.23
C GLU A 280 3.18 0.47 13.34
N LEU A 281 2.15 0.94 14.06
CA LEU A 281 1.93 2.37 14.28
C LEU A 281 3.06 2.96 15.13
N VAL A 282 3.35 2.34 16.27
CA VAL A 282 4.40 2.79 17.19
C VAL A 282 5.77 2.79 16.49
N LEU A 283 6.17 1.65 15.94
CA LEU A 283 7.43 1.53 15.21
C LEU A 283 7.51 2.51 14.03
N GLY A 284 6.40 2.66 13.29
CA GLY A 284 6.38 3.54 12.13
C GLY A 284 6.47 5.03 12.46
N VAL A 285 5.92 5.47 13.59
CA VAL A 285 6.02 6.88 14.02
C VAL A 285 7.41 7.18 14.57
N PHE A 286 7.89 6.35 15.47
CA PHE A 286 9.15 6.61 16.18
C PHE A 286 10.38 6.27 15.33
N ALA A 287 10.41 5.10 14.69
CA ALA A 287 11.54 4.71 13.86
C ALA A 287 11.70 5.64 12.64
N PHE A 288 10.58 6.03 12.00
CA PHE A 288 10.63 6.97 10.89
C PHE A 288 11.09 8.37 11.34
N GLY A 289 10.69 8.82 12.52
CA GLY A 289 11.16 10.07 13.13
C GLY A 289 12.68 10.06 13.34
N ILE A 290 13.22 9.00 13.95
CA ILE A 290 14.66 8.85 14.21
C ILE A 290 15.44 8.78 12.89
N VAL A 291 15.01 7.98 11.93
CA VAL A 291 15.67 7.84 10.63
C VAL A 291 15.65 9.16 9.89
N SER A 292 14.50 9.85 9.85
CA SER A 292 14.39 11.15 9.16
C SER A 292 15.24 12.24 9.76
N ALA A 293 15.42 12.24 11.09
CA ALA A 293 16.28 13.17 11.78
C ALA A 293 17.78 12.85 11.60
N SER A 294 18.15 11.57 11.63
CA SER A 294 19.54 11.12 11.59
C SER A 294 20.11 11.06 10.16
N PHE A 295 19.27 10.76 9.16
CA PHE A 295 19.74 10.50 7.78
C PHE A 295 20.49 11.69 7.13
N PRO A 296 20.06 12.97 7.25
CA PRO A 296 20.80 14.10 6.72
C PRO A 296 22.19 14.25 7.34
N GLU A 297 22.29 14.05 8.67
CA GLU A 297 23.56 14.14 9.38
C GLU A 297 24.52 13.01 9.04
N LEU A 298 24.00 11.77 8.89
CA LEU A 298 24.77 10.63 8.42
C LEU A 298 25.32 10.87 7.01
N SER A 299 24.47 11.34 6.09
CA SER A 299 24.85 11.64 4.71
C SER A 299 25.93 12.73 4.64
N LEU A 300 25.80 13.78 5.44
CA LEU A 300 26.77 14.86 5.52
C LEU A 300 28.10 14.36 6.09
N SER A 301 28.06 13.54 7.14
CA SER A 301 29.26 12.98 7.77
C SER A 301 30.04 12.08 6.83
N VAL A 302 29.36 11.28 6.00
CA VAL A 302 29.97 10.48 4.93
C VAL A 302 30.61 11.38 3.86
N ALA A 303 29.90 12.41 3.39
CA ALA A 303 30.37 13.32 2.38
C ALA A 303 31.59 14.14 2.84
N GLN A 304 31.71 14.38 4.16
CA GLN A 304 32.83 15.07 4.79
C GLN A 304 33.95 14.13 5.27
N GLU A 305 33.82 12.81 5.04
CA GLU A 305 34.75 11.77 5.55
C GLU A 305 34.93 11.83 7.09
N ASN A 306 33.95 12.39 7.80
CA ASN A 306 33.99 12.54 9.26
C ASN A 306 33.44 11.28 9.95
N TRP A 307 34.28 10.25 10.04
CA TRP A 307 33.93 8.95 10.60
C TRP A 307 33.61 8.96 12.09
N SER A 308 34.17 9.93 12.87
CA SER A 308 33.84 10.08 14.29
C SER A 308 32.39 10.56 14.44
N LYS A 309 32.01 11.61 13.74
CA LYS A 309 30.64 12.14 13.77
C LYS A 309 29.62 11.13 13.24
N LEU A 310 29.96 10.38 12.18
CA LEU A 310 29.14 9.28 11.66
C LEU A 310 28.85 8.24 12.76
N ARG A 311 29.89 7.82 13.49
CA ARG A 311 29.76 6.84 14.58
C ARG A 311 28.88 7.36 15.73
N ASP A 312 29.05 8.62 16.12
CA ASP A 312 28.28 9.23 17.20
C ASP A 312 26.80 9.39 16.81
N THR A 313 26.50 9.81 15.60
CA THR A 313 25.13 9.90 15.09
C THR A 313 24.48 8.51 15.00
N LEU A 314 25.20 7.49 14.52
CA LEU A 314 24.72 6.11 14.51
C LEU A 314 24.45 5.58 15.94
N ARG A 315 25.37 5.83 16.87
CA ARG A 315 25.23 5.42 18.27
C ARG A 315 24.02 6.08 18.93
N THR A 316 23.84 7.37 18.73
CA THR A 316 22.71 8.13 19.29
C THR A 316 21.38 7.66 18.67
N GLY A 317 21.34 7.49 17.34
CA GLY A 317 20.15 7.01 16.63
C GLY A 317 19.75 5.59 17.06
N THR A 318 20.72 4.67 17.19
CA THR A 318 20.45 3.30 17.65
C THR A 318 20.08 3.25 19.13
N ALA A 319 20.72 4.03 20.00
CA ALA A 319 20.36 4.11 21.42
C ALA A 319 18.93 4.67 21.59
N SER A 320 18.60 5.75 20.88
CA SER A 320 17.22 6.30 20.86
C SER A 320 16.21 5.28 20.36
N GLY A 321 16.54 4.53 19.31
CA GLY A 321 15.70 3.46 18.79
C GLY A 321 15.48 2.33 19.79
N MET A 322 16.52 1.89 20.49
CA MET A 322 16.42 0.86 21.51
C MET A 322 15.57 1.29 22.72
N LEU A 323 15.71 2.56 23.17
CA LEU A 323 14.89 3.09 24.27
C LEU A 323 13.39 3.16 23.95
N LEU A 324 13.02 3.17 22.66
CA LEU A 324 11.61 3.20 22.24
C LEU A 324 11.01 1.80 22.02
N VAL A 325 11.84 0.76 21.98
CA VAL A 325 11.40 -0.62 21.78
C VAL A 325 11.29 -1.37 23.13
N VAL A 326 11.92 -0.87 24.19
CA VAL A 326 11.83 -1.38 25.57
C VAL A 326 10.72 -0.66 26.31
#